data_64ba63bd9441a590400764c511faeb07
#
_entry.id   64ba63bd9441a590400764c511faeb07
#
_cell.length_a   1.000
_cell.length_b   1.000
_cell.length_c   1.000
_cell.angle_alpha   90.00
_cell.angle_beta   90.00
_cell.angle_gamma   90.00
#
_symmetry.space_group_name_H-M   'P 1'
#
loop_
_entity.id
_entity.type
_entity.pdbx_description
1 polymer ?
#
loop_
_entity_poly.entity_id
_entity_poly.type
_entity_poly.pdbx_seq_one_letter_code
_entity_poly.pdbx_strand_id
1 'polypeptide(L)'
;MPAGAPRVLPYTGRMLVLGLETSCDETGLALLDSDAGLLAHALHSQVDMHVAYGGVVPELASRDHIRRVLPLLDAVLAEAGKSLTDIDAIAVTAGPGLAGALLVGASVGHALGYALGKPVLDVHHLEGHLLSPLLAQPAPAFPFVALLVSGGHTQLLSVRGWGEYELLGETLDDAAGEAFDKTAQLLGLGYPGGPAVSRAADFGTPDAIRLPRPMLQSPDLDFSFSGLKTAVLTAVKREGGSNVCEQARADIARAFVEAIVDVLTAKALRALKQTGMATLVVAGGVGANRQLRERLQKEARVRGQTVFFPPLSLCTDNGAMIALAGLAKLRRVDPAALVRSMSFSVRPRWSLAEATA
;
A
#
# COMPACT_ATOMS: atom_id res chain seq x y z
N MET A 1 0.74 11.56 36.32
CA MET A 1 1.55 12.45 35.48
C MET A 1 0.61 13.03 34.44
N PRO A 2 0.42 14.32 34.31
CA PRO A 2 -0.47 14.88 33.29
C PRO A 2 0.17 14.70 31.91
N ALA A 3 -0.66 14.29 30.94
CA ALA A 3 -0.28 14.16 29.54
C ALA A 3 0.36 15.43 29.03
N GLY A 4 1.55 15.33 28.46
CA GLY A 4 2.30 16.46 27.95
C GLY A 4 1.49 17.22 26.89
N ALA A 5 1.50 18.54 26.99
CA ALA A 5 0.91 19.45 26.01
C ALA A 5 1.45 19.12 24.59
N PRO A 6 0.62 19.27 23.53
CA PRO A 6 1.08 19.04 22.17
C PRO A 6 2.27 19.95 21.88
N ARG A 7 3.41 19.36 21.54
CA ARG A 7 4.58 20.12 21.11
C ARG A 7 4.20 20.91 19.88
N VAL A 8 4.32 22.23 19.97
CA VAL A 8 4.16 23.16 18.85
C VAL A 8 5.11 22.68 17.73
N LEU A 9 4.53 22.39 16.56
CA LEU A 9 5.26 21.87 15.42
C LEU A 9 6.24 22.95 14.89
N PRO A 10 7.50 22.58 14.63
CA PRO A 10 8.53 23.56 14.26
C PRO A 10 8.36 24.17 12.86
N TYR A 11 7.53 23.58 12.00
CA TYR A 11 7.22 24.12 10.68
C TYR A 11 5.77 24.64 10.62
N THR A 12 5.59 25.95 10.76
CA THR A 12 4.27 26.63 10.70
C THR A 12 3.97 27.26 9.34
N GLY A 13 4.91 27.19 8.39
CA GLY A 13 4.77 27.72 7.04
C GLY A 13 4.23 26.70 6.05
N ARG A 14 3.73 27.22 4.91
CA ARG A 14 3.40 26.40 3.73
C ARG A 14 4.64 25.68 3.24
N MET A 15 4.53 24.40 2.95
CA MET A 15 5.62 23.51 2.55
C MET A 15 5.26 22.75 1.28
N LEU A 16 6.18 22.71 0.31
CA LEU A 16 6.07 21.90 -0.89
C LEU A 16 7.01 20.68 -0.77
N VAL A 17 6.44 19.48 -0.71
CA VAL A 17 7.18 18.23 -0.57
C VAL A 17 7.14 17.45 -1.87
N LEU A 18 8.33 17.07 -2.36
CA LEU A 18 8.49 16.11 -3.45
C LEU A 18 8.56 14.69 -2.88
N GLY A 19 7.66 13.80 -3.30
CA GLY A 19 7.68 12.38 -2.96
C GLY A 19 8.20 11.53 -4.09
N LEU A 20 9.11 10.59 -3.79
CA LEU A 20 9.67 9.61 -4.72
C LEU A 20 9.40 8.20 -4.21
N GLU A 21 8.69 7.41 -5.02
CA GLU A 21 8.42 5.99 -4.79
C GLU A 21 9.10 5.15 -5.87
N THR A 22 9.94 4.20 -5.44
CA THR A 22 10.62 3.25 -6.34
C THR A 22 10.84 1.89 -5.68
N SER A 23 10.02 1.49 -4.71
CA SER A 23 10.32 0.31 -3.88
C SER A 23 10.16 -1.03 -4.58
N CYS A 24 9.37 -1.11 -5.66
CA CYS A 24 9.07 -2.35 -6.36
C CYS A 24 9.08 -2.18 -7.89
N ASP A 25 7.94 -2.15 -8.54
CA ASP A 25 7.77 -2.09 -10.00
C ASP A 25 6.99 -0.85 -10.49
N GLU A 26 6.66 0.07 -9.60
CA GLU A 26 6.14 1.39 -9.92
C GLU A 26 7.19 2.48 -9.65
N THR A 27 7.35 3.39 -10.61
CA THR A 27 8.07 4.65 -10.39
C THR A 27 7.05 5.76 -10.21
N GLY A 28 6.92 6.27 -9.00
CA GLY A 28 5.93 7.30 -8.67
C GLY A 28 6.59 8.59 -8.15
N LEU A 29 6.21 9.74 -8.73
CA LEU A 29 6.59 11.04 -8.22
C LEU A 29 5.36 11.90 -7.97
N ALA A 30 5.43 12.77 -6.96
CA ALA A 30 4.35 13.71 -6.68
C ALA A 30 4.86 14.97 -5.97
N LEU A 31 4.14 16.07 -6.19
CA LEU A 31 4.29 17.30 -5.43
C LEU A 31 3.07 17.52 -4.53
N LEU A 32 3.31 17.58 -3.24
CA LEU A 32 2.29 17.80 -2.21
C LEU A 32 2.57 19.11 -1.49
N ASP A 33 1.59 20.00 -1.53
CA ASP A 33 1.59 21.24 -0.77
C ASP A 33 0.85 21.04 0.57
N SER A 34 1.42 21.53 1.66
CA SER A 34 0.84 21.35 3.00
C SER A 34 -0.54 21.95 3.18
N ASP A 35 -0.90 22.96 2.40
CA ASP A 35 -2.16 23.70 2.51
C ASP A 35 -3.09 23.38 1.33
N ALA A 36 -2.56 23.34 0.11
CA ALA A 36 -3.35 23.10 -1.10
C ALA A 36 -3.56 21.61 -1.42
N GLY A 37 -2.83 20.70 -0.74
CA GLY A 37 -2.91 19.27 -0.99
C GLY A 37 -2.06 18.81 -2.18
N LEU A 38 -2.46 17.73 -2.83
CA LEU A 38 -1.75 17.16 -3.98
C LEU A 38 -1.86 18.10 -5.19
N LEU A 39 -0.71 18.62 -5.66
CA LEU A 39 -0.66 19.52 -6.82
C LEU A 39 -0.50 18.77 -8.13
N ALA A 40 0.38 17.77 -8.16
CA ALA A 40 0.63 16.94 -9.34
C ALA A 40 1.16 15.57 -8.90
N HIS A 41 0.87 14.53 -9.69
CA HIS A 41 1.50 13.23 -9.54
C HIS A 41 1.65 12.52 -10.87
N ALA A 42 2.74 11.79 -11.03
CA ALA A 42 3.01 10.97 -12.20
C ALA A 42 3.45 9.58 -11.76
N LEU A 43 2.98 8.57 -12.48
CA LEU A 43 3.23 7.16 -12.22
C LEU A 43 3.61 6.45 -13.51
N HIS A 44 4.67 5.66 -13.46
CA HIS A 44 5.00 4.68 -14.50
C HIS A 44 5.01 3.28 -13.89
N SER A 45 4.17 2.41 -14.41
CA SER A 45 4.13 0.99 -14.00
C SER A 45 4.95 0.14 -14.97
N GLN A 46 5.71 -0.80 -14.42
CA GLN A 46 6.54 -1.73 -15.16
C GLN A 46 5.84 -3.08 -15.41
N VAL A 47 4.54 -3.17 -15.11
CA VAL A 47 3.75 -4.41 -15.22
C VAL A 47 3.94 -5.07 -16.58
N ASP A 48 3.83 -4.32 -17.69
CA ASP A 48 3.98 -4.86 -19.05
C ASP A 48 5.34 -5.51 -19.29
N MET A 49 6.40 -4.97 -18.69
CA MET A 49 7.75 -5.53 -18.78
C MET A 49 7.85 -6.85 -18.01
N HIS A 50 7.16 -6.96 -16.88
CA HIS A 50 7.23 -8.11 -15.98
C HIS A 50 6.28 -9.25 -16.34
N VAL A 51 5.25 -8.99 -17.15
CA VAL A 51 4.27 -10.01 -17.60
C VAL A 51 4.97 -11.24 -18.22
N ALA A 52 6.00 -11.02 -19.06
CA ALA A 52 6.73 -12.10 -19.72
C ALA A 52 7.47 -13.03 -18.74
N TYR A 53 7.72 -12.57 -17.52
CA TYR A 53 8.43 -13.31 -16.48
C TYR A 53 7.49 -13.89 -15.42
N GLY A 54 6.20 -13.57 -15.49
CA GLY A 54 5.19 -14.01 -14.51
C GLY A 54 5.31 -13.38 -13.13
N GLY A 55 6.05 -12.26 -13.01
CA GLY A 55 6.25 -11.51 -11.77
C GLY A 55 7.46 -10.59 -11.86
N VAL A 56 7.67 -9.77 -10.83
CA VAL A 56 8.71 -8.74 -10.80
C VAL A 56 10.12 -9.35 -10.83
N VAL A 57 10.96 -8.84 -11.74
CA VAL A 57 12.40 -9.17 -11.84
C VAL A 57 13.18 -7.98 -11.26
N PRO A 58 13.80 -8.10 -10.07
CA PRO A 58 14.37 -6.95 -9.33
C PRO A 58 15.42 -6.17 -10.10
N GLU A 59 16.25 -6.85 -10.87
CA GLU A 59 17.31 -6.24 -11.70
C GLU A 59 16.70 -5.36 -12.81
N LEU A 60 15.66 -5.84 -13.48
CA LEU A 60 14.97 -5.08 -14.53
C LEU A 60 14.24 -3.87 -13.94
N ALA A 61 13.57 -4.07 -12.78
CA ALA A 61 12.88 -2.99 -12.09
C ALA A 61 13.86 -1.84 -11.77
N SER A 62 15.00 -2.16 -11.15
CA SER A 62 16.00 -1.15 -10.80
C SER A 62 16.49 -0.35 -12.01
N ARG A 63 16.75 -1.02 -13.13
CA ARG A 63 17.23 -0.38 -14.37
C ARG A 63 16.18 0.52 -15.00
N ASP A 64 14.91 0.15 -14.94
CA ASP A 64 13.85 0.99 -15.51
C ASP A 64 13.59 2.22 -14.63
N HIS A 65 13.63 2.12 -13.31
CA HIS A 65 13.53 3.28 -12.41
C HIS A 65 14.55 4.38 -12.79
N ILE A 66 15.81 4.00 -13.07
CA ILE A 66 16.85 4.97 -13.49
C ILE A 66 16.41 5.78 -14.70
N ARG A 67 15.70 5.17 -15.64
CA ARG A 67 15.23 5.82 -16.87
C ARG A 67 14.00 6.69 -16.65
N ARG A 68 13.18 6.39 -15.63
CA ARG A 68 11.85 7.00 -15.40
C ARG A 68 11.85 8.16 -14.42
N VAL A 69 12.71 8.12 -13.40
CA VAL A 69 12.64 9.10 -12.29
C VAL A 69 12.76 10.55 -12.81
N LEU A 70 13.76 10.89 -13.63
CA LEU A 70 13.94 12.27 -14.10
C LEU A 70 12.84 12.74 -15.06
N PRO A 71 12.42 11.98 -16.09
CA PRO A 71 11.27 12.35 -16.91
C PRO A 71 9.97 12.57 -16.13
N LEU A 72 9.71 11.74 -15.09
CA LEU A 72 8.54 11.92 -14.24
C LEU A 72 8.69 13.16 -13.33
N LEU A 73 9.90 13.48 -12.87
CA LEU A 73 10.17 14.71 -12.11
C LEU A 73 9.85 15.95 -12.96
N ASP A 74 10.33 15.99 -14.19
CA ASP A 74 10.03 17.09 -15.11
C ASP A 74 8.52 17.22 -15.35
N ALA A 75 7.82 16.08 -15.52
CA ALA A 75 6.39 16.06 -15.75
C ALA A 75 5.59 16.64 -14.55
N VAL A 76 5.88 16.21 -13.31
CA VAL A 76 5.17 16.73 -12.12
C VAL A 76 5.47 18.18 -11.83
N LEU A 77 6.70 18.66 -12.10
CA LEU A 77 7.05 20.06 -11.97
C LEU A 77 6.29 20.93 -12.99
N ALA A 78 6.25 20.48 -14.25
CA ALA A 78 5.54 21.18 -15.33
C ALA A 78 4.03 21.23 -15.05
N GLU A 79 3.41 20.11 -14.65
CA GLU A 79 1.99 20.03 -14.32
C GLU A 79 1.62 20.95 -13.14
N ALA A 80 2.46 20.99 -12.10
CA ALA A 80 2.26 21.87 -10.94
C ALA A 80 2.60 23.33 -11.19
N GLY A 81 3.23 23.68 -12.33
CA GLY A 81 3.76 25.02 -12.60
C GLY A 81 4.82 25.42 -11.57
N LYS A 82 5.68 24.49 -11.16
CA LYS A 82 6.72 24.64 -10.16
C LYS A 82 8.10 24.37 -10.74
N SER A 83 9.12 24.84 -10.05
CA SER A 83 10.54 24.58 -10.32
C SER A 83 11.19 23.80 -9.18
N LEU A 84 12.37 23.25 -9.39
CA LEU A 84 13.14 22.57 -8.36
C LEU A 84 13.42 23.46 -7.14
N THR A 85 13.57 24.77 -7.33
CA THR A 85 13.85 25.73 -6.26
C THR A 85 12.64 25.97 -5.35
N ASP A 86 11.42 25.67 -5.80
CA ASP A 86 10.20 25.81 -5.01
C ASP A 86 10.03 24.66 -3.99
N ILE A 87 10.75 23.55 -4.19
CA ILE A 87 10.68 22.38 -3.29
C ILE A 87 11.30 22.74 -1.94
N ASP A 88 10.58 22.46 -0.86
CA ASP A 88 11.05 22.69 0.52
C ASP A 88 11.65 21.44 1.16
N ALA A 89 11.16 20.27 0.82
CA ALA A 89 11.67 18.98 1.30
C ALA A 89 11.46 17.86 0.29
N ILE A 90 12.26 16.81 0.38
CA ILE A 90 12.19 15.63 -0.47
C ILE A 90 11.93 14.41 0.40
N ALA A 91 10.94 13.62 0.07
CA ALA A 91 10.61 12.37 0.72
C ALA A 91 10.93 11.20 -0.23
N VAL A 92 11.69 10.23 0.23
CA VAL A 92 12.07 9.05 -0.54
C VAL A 92 11.68 7.78 0.19
N THR A 93 11.22 6.77 -0.53
CA THR A 93 11.02 5.46 0.07
C THR A 93 12.36 4.81 0.37
N ALA A 94 12.66 4.63 1.66
CA ALA A 94 13.88 4.00 2.12
C ALA A 94 13.70 2.49 2.41
N GLY A 95 12.47 2.01 2.45
CA GLY A 95 12.10 0.61 2.68
C GLY A 95 10.71 0.45 3.31
N PRO A 96 10.23 -0.81 3.42
CA PRO A 96 10.77 -2.01 2.79
C PRO A 96 10.59 -2.02 1.26
N GLY A 97 11.30 -2.93 0.57
CA GLY A 97 11.22 -3.08 -0.88
C GLY A 97 12.43 -3.77 -1.49
N LEU A 98 12.53 -3.74 -2.81
CA LEU A 98 13.66 -4.30 -3.56
C LEU A 98 14.89 -3.40 -3.40
N ALA A 99 16.00 -3.93 -2.90
CA ALA A 99 17.20 -3.15 -2.54
C ALA A 99 17.70 -2.24 -3.68
N GLY A 100 17.82 -2.78 -4.90
CA GLY A 100 18.27 -2.03 -6.06
C GLY A 100 17.30 -0.94 -6.49
N ALA A 101 16.00 -1.20 -6.42
CA ALA A 101 14.94 -0.28 -6.75
C ALA A 101 14.89 0.89 -5.72
N LEU A 102 14.91 0.59 -4.43
CA LEU A 102 15.01 1.58 -3.35
C LEU A 102 16.25 2.49 -3.51
N LEU A 103 17.40 1.90 -3.84
CA LEU A 103 18.64 2.67 -4.04
C LEU A 103 18.52 3.71 -5.14
N VAL A 104 17.74 3.47 -6.19
CA VAL A 104 17.54 4.46 -7.28
C VAL A 104 16.83 5.70 -6.77
N GLY A 105 15.65 5.55 -6.15
CA GLY A 105 14.88 6.68 -5.61
C GLY A 105 15.64 7.42 -4.51
N ALA A 106 16.24 6.68 -3.57
CA ALA A 106 17.02 7.27 -2.51
C ALA A 106 18.24 8.05 -3.04
N SER A 107 18.99 7.49 -4.01
CA SER A 107 20.15 8.20 -4.62
C SER A 107 19.74 9.49 -5.30
N VAL A 108 18.67 9.47 -6.09
CA VAL A 108 18.17 10.67 -6.78
C VAL A 108 17.67 11.71 -5.78
N GLY A 109 16.88 11.30 -4.79
CA GLY A 109 16.35 12.21 -3.78
C GLY A 109 17.45 12.86 -2.93
N HIS A 110 18.45 12.08 -2.48
CA HIS A 110 19.57 12.61 -1.73
C HIS A 110 20.49 13.51 -2.57
N ALA A 111 20.71 13.18 -3.86
CA ALA A 111 21.47 14.04 -4.76
C ALA A 111 20.75 15.38 -5.00
N LEU A 112 19.43 15.37 -5.20
CA LEU A 112 18.63 16.58 -5.33
C LEU A 112 18.63 17.40 -4.03
N GLY A 113 18.44 16.76 -2.88
CA GLY A 113 18.49 17.41 -1.58
C GLY A 113 19.82 18.11 -1.32
N TYR A 114 20.92 17.45 -1.66
CA TYR A 114 22.26 18.04 -1.58
C TYR A 114 22.42 19.24 -2.51
N ALA A 115 22.06 19.10 -3.78
CA ALA A 115 22.20 20.14 -4.78
C ALA A 115 21.35 21.39 -4.47
N LEU A 116 20.13 21.19 -3.94
CA LEU A 116 19.18 22.24 -3.60
C LEU A 116 19.35 22.78 -2.16
N GLY A 117 20.17 22.13 -1.34
CA GLY A 117 20.31 22.47 0.08
C GLY A 117 19.02 22.20 0.88
N LYS A 118 18.22 21.22 0.47
CA LYS A 118 16.92 20.87 1.09
C LYS A 118 17.01 19.57 1.89
N PRO A 119 16.21 19.42 2.95
CA PRO A 119 16.18 18.19 3.73
C PRO A 119 15.61 17.02 2.92
N VAL A 120 16.15 15.82 3.15
CA VAL A 120 15.64 14.56 2.62
C VAL A 120 15.13 13.71 3.77
N LEU A 121 13.97 13.13 3.58
CA LEU A 121 13.24 12.34 4.57
C LEU A 121 13.13 10.90 4.05
N ASP A 122 13.74 9.98 4.79
CA ASP A 122 13.58 8.55 4.55
C ASP A 122 12.21 8.11 5.07
N VAL A 123 11.34 7.65 4.18
CA VAL A 123 9.97 7.25 4.47
C VAL A 123 9.84 5.74 4.43
N HIS A 124 9.03 5.20 5.34
CA HIS A 124 8.63 3.81 5.33
C HIS A 124 7.48 3.60 4.32
N HIS A 125 7.67 2.70 3.37
CA HIS A 125 6.71 2.42 2.29
C HIS A 125 5.28 2.13 2.81
N LEU A 126 5.17 1.28 3.84
CA LEU A 126 3.87 0.94 4.43
C LEU A 126 3.23 2.11 5.20
N GLU A 127 4.02 3.04 5.75
CA GLU A 127 3.50 4.29 6.31
C GLU A 127 2.87 5.16 5.21
N GLY A 128 3.48 5.20 4.03
CA GLY A 128 2.89 5.84 2.86
C GLY A 128 1.51 5.27 2.53
N HIS A 129 1.39 3.97 2.39
CA HIS A 129 0.10 3.31 2.17
C HIS A 129 -0.89 3.59 3.29
N LEU A 130 -0.48 3.45 4.55
CA LEU A 130 -1.31 3.65 5.72
C LEU A 130 -1.95 5.04 5.75
N LEU A 131 -1.20 6.05 5.33
CA LEU A 131 -1.62 7.44 5.33
C LEU A 131 -2.31 7.87 4.02
N SER A 132 -2.17 7.12 2.92
CA SER A 132 -2.72 7.49 1.61
C SER A 132 -4.22 7.80 1.60
N PRO A 133 -5.09 7.17 2.42
CA PRO A 133 -6.51 7.55 2.51
C PRO A 133 -6.78 8.95 3.05
N LEU A 134 -5.81 9.57 3.73
CA LEU A 134 -5.90 10.98 4.16
C LEU A 134 -5.83 11.95 2.97
N LEU A 135 -5.44 11.50 1.77
CA LEU A 135 -5.51 12.26 0.52
C LEU A 135 -6.92 12.27 -0.10
N ALA A 136 -7.85 11.44 0.41
CA ALA A 136 -9.23 11.42 -0.05
C ALA A 136 -10.02 12.63 0.45
N GLN A 137 -11.13 12.94 -0.22
CA GLN A 137 -12.11 13.93 0.22
C GLN A 137 -13.50 13.30 0.29
N PRO A 138 -14.11 13.22 1.48
CA PRO A 138 -13.56 13.66 2.77
C PRO A 138 -12.44 12.75 3.27
N ALA A 139 -11.48 13.29 4.00
CA ALA A 139 -10.42 12.52 4.65
C ALA A 139 -10.93 11.86 5.96
N PRO A 140 -10.44 10.65 6.32
CA PRO A 140 -10.72 10.07 7.63
C PRO A 140 -10.05 10.88 8.74
N ALA A 141 -10.70 10.94 9.90
CA ALA A 141 -10.14 11.54 11.11
C ALA A 141 -9.54 10.45 12.03
N PHE A 142 -8.47 10.77 12.73
CA PHE A 142 -7.92 9.91 13.78
C PHE A 142 -8.84 9.90 15.02
N PRO A 143 -8.89 8.81 15.82
CA PRO A 143 -8.23 7.54 15.56
C PRO A 143 -9.04 6.63 14.61
N PHE A 144 -8.38 5.68 13.96
CA PHE A 144 -9.03 4.67 13.13
C PHE A 144 -8.29 3.32 13.16
N VAL A 145 -8.98 2.24 12.80
CA VAL A 145 -8.34 0.96 12.46
C VAL A 145 -7.95 1.00 10.99
N ALA A 146 -6.74 0.58 10.66
CA ALA A 146 -6.32 0.42 9.29
C ALA A 146 -6.18 -1.08 8.93
N LEU A 147 -6.75 -1.45 7.78
CA LEU A 147 -6.51 -2.70 7.08
C LEU A 147 -5.58 -2.43 5.92
N LEU A 148 -4.31 -2.75 6.10
CA LEU A 148 -3.27 -2.63 5.07
C LEU A 148 -3.16 -3.94 4.31
N VAL A 149 -3.53 -3.95 3.03
CA VAL A 149 -3.57 -5.16 2.18
C VAL A 149 -2.93 -4.89 0.83
N SER A 150 -1.72 -5.41 0.64
CA SER A 150 -0.91 -5.23 -0.57
C SER A 150 -0.40 -6.58 -1.11
N GLY A 151 0.46 -6.53 -2.12
CA GLY A 151 1.15 -7.71 -2.66
C GLY A 151 1.98 -8.44 -1.61
N GLY A 152 2.70 -7.71 -0.76
CA GLY A 152 3.62 -8.26 0.23
C GLY A 152 3.15 -8.22 1.68
N HIS A 153 2.06 -7.51 2.00
CA HIS A 153 1.65 -7.28 3.38
C HIS A 153 0.13 -7.44 3.57
N THR A 154 -0.25 -8.00 4.72
CA THR A 154 -1.63 -8.02 5.22
C THR A 154 -1.57 -7.77 6.71
N GLN A 155 -1.98 -6.57 7.15
CA GLN A 155 -1.86 -6.12 8.54
C GLN A 155 -3.11 -5.36 8.98
N LEU A 156 -3.46 -5.49 10.24
CA LEU A 156 -4.42 -4.65 10.96
C LEU A 156 -3.64 -3.78 11.95
N LEU A 157 -3.88 -2.48 11.91
CA LEU A 157 -3.22 -1.52 12.79
C LEU A 157 -4.25 -0.62 13.48
N SER A 158 -3.97 -0.27 14.72
CA SER A 158 -4.61 0.84 15.43
C SER A 158 -3.80 2.10 15.14
N VAL A 159 -4.44 3.11 14.59
CA VAL A 159 -3.81 4.37 14.20
C VAL A 159 -4.42 5.49 15.01
N ARG A 160 -3.66 6.02 15.97
CA ARG A 160 -4.14 7.05 16.91
C ARG A 160 -3.79 8.46 16.45
N GLY A 161 -2.72 8.57 15.66
CA GLY A 161 -2.20 9.83 15.15
C GLY A 161 -1.04 9.61 14.20
N TRP A 162 -0.42 10.69 13.76
CA TRP A 162 0.77 10.64 12.93
C TRP A 162 1.92 9.95 13.67
N GLY A 163 2.39 8.81 13.17
CA GLY A 163 3.45 8.02 13.78
C GLY A 163 3.04 7.23 15.02
N GLU A 164 1.77 7.20 15.37
CA GLU A 164 1.24 6.44 16.51
C GLU A 164 0.47 5.21 16.01
N TYR A 165 1.23 4.17 15.64
CA TYR A 165 0.72 2.94 15.05
C TYR A 165 0.98 1.76 15.97
N GLU A 166 -0.04 0.93 16.19
CA GLU A 166 0.03 -0.30 16.96
C GLU A 166 -0.45 -1.46 16.08
N LEU A 167 0.40 -2.49 15.91
CA LEU A 167 0.06 -3.69 15.18
C LEU A 167 -0.95 -4.51 16.01
N LEU A 168 -2.12 -4.79 15.42
CA LEU A 168 -3.17 -5.59 16.05
C LEU A 168 -3.15 -7.04 15.58
N GLY A 169 -2.68 -7.29 14.36
CA GLY A 169 -2.54 -8.61 13.75
C GLY A 169 -1.99 -8.51 12.34
N GLU A 170 -1.35 -9.59 11.89
CA GLU A 170 -0.74 -9.66 10.56
C GLU A 170 -0.83 -11.06 9.95
N THR A 171 -0.45 -11.20 8.69
CA THR A 171 -0.37 -12.52 8.08
C THR A 171 0.83 -13.30 8.62
N LEU A 172 0.59 -14.57 8.96
CA LEU A 172 1.62 -15.50 9.44
C LEU A 172 2.37 -16.20 8.28
N ASP A 173 1.86 -16.03 7.05
CA ASP A 173 2.42 -16.67 5.86
C ASP A 173 2.25 -15.77 4.63
N ASP A 174 1.57 -16.21 3.56
CA ASP A 174 1.36 -15.41 2.35
C ASP A 174 0.52 -14.15 2.66
N ALA A 175 0.86 -13.03 2.03
CA ALA A 175 -0.03 -11.86 2.01
C ALA A 175 -1.26 -12.11 1.10
N ALA A 176 -2.33 -11.36 1.32
CA ALA A 176 -3.55 -11.50 0.51
C ALA A 176 -3.28 -11.26 -0.98
N GLY A 177 -2.51 -10.22 -1.33
CA GLY A 177 -2.16 -9.95 -2.73
C GLY A 177 -1.30 -11.06 -3.35
N GLU A 178 -0.32 -11.58 -2.62
CA GLU A 178 0.48 -12.73 -3.04
C GLU A 178 -0.40 -13.97 -3.28
N ALA A 179 -1.41 -14.19 -2.44
CA ALA A 179 -2.37 -15.28 -2.64
C ALA A 179 -3.20 -15.09 -3.93
N PHE A 180 -3.55 -13.85 -4.29
CA PHE A 180 -4.19 -13.53 -5.58
C PHE A 180 -3.26 -13.87 -6.76
N ASP A 181 -2.00 -13.47 -6.73
CA ASP A 181 -1.03 -13.72 -7.81
C ASP A 181 -0.77 -15.21 -7.99
N LYS A 182 -0.57 -15.94 -6.89
CA LYS A 182 -0.40 -17.42 -6.90
C LYS A 182 -1.65 -18.12 -7.44
N THR A 183 -2.84 -17.63 -7.11
CA THR A 183 -4.11 -18.17 -7.63
C THR A 183 -4.26 -17.90 -9.13
N ALA A 184 -3.94 -16.69 -9.59
CA ALA A 184 -3.95 -16.35 -11.00
C ALA A 184 -3.04 -17.27 -11.80
N GLN A 185 -1.83 -17.53 -11.30
CA GLN A 185 -0.89 -18.46 -11.91
C GLN A 185 -1.46 -19.89 -12.01
N LEU A 186 -2.07 -20.40 -10.94
CA LEU A 186 -2.70 -21.73 -10.93
C LEU A 186 -3.87 -21.85 -11.90
N LEU A 187 -4.59 -20.75 -12.12
CA LEU A 187 -5.73 -20.68 -13.04
C LEU A 187 -5.34 -20.30 -14.48
N GLY A 188 -4.06 -19.97 -14.73
CA GLY A 188 -3.59 -19.53 -16.06
C GLY A 188 -4.17 -18.17 -16.48
N LEU A 189 -4.43 -17.27 -15.54
CA LEU A 189 -5.07 -15.95 -15.78
C LEU A 189 -4.06 -14.82 -16.03
N GLY A 190 -2.75 -15.10 -15.90
CA GLY A 190 -1.70 -14.10 -16.13
C GLY A 190 -1.41 -13.19 -14.92
N TYR A 191 -0.64 -12.15 -15.19
CA TYR A 191 -0.17 -11.15 -14.21
C TYR A 191 -0.60 -9.74 -14.66
N PRO A 192 -0.96 -8.81 -13.75
CA PRO A 192 -1.10 -8.98 -12.29
C PRO A 192 -2.34 -9.80 -11.92
N GLY A 193 -2.15 -10.67 -10.91
CA GLY A 193 -3.15 -11.68 -10.55
C GLY A 193 -4.41 -11.10 -9.91
N GLY A 194 -4.29 -10.08 -9.07
CA GLY A 194 -5.43 -9.47 -8.38
C GLY A 194 -6.58 -9.08 -9.31
N PRO A 195 -6.36 -8.19 -10.29
CA PRO A 195 -7.37 -7.81 -11.28
C PRO A 195 -7.86 -8.99 -12.12
N ALA A 196 -6.97 -9.92 -12.50
CA ALA A 196 -7.32 -11.05 -13.36
C ALA A 196 -8.27 -12.03 -12.65
N VAL A 197 -7.95 -12.43 -11.42
CA VAL A 197 -8.80 -13.30 -10.59
C VAL A 197 -10.14 -12.62 -10.27
N SER A 198 -10.11 -11.31 -9.95
CA SER A 198 -11.35 -10.56 -9.64
C SER A 198 -12.31 -10.51 -10.84
N ARG A 199 -11.79 -10.29 -12.05
CA ARG A 199 -12.61 -10.32 -13.27
C ARG A 199 -13.17 -11.73 -13.56
N ALA A 200 -12.34 -12.78 -13.41
CA ALA A 200 -12.81 -14.15 -13.59
C ALA A 200 -13.90 -14.50 -12.57
N ALA A 201 -13.77 -14.06 -11.32
CA ALA A 201 -14.73 -14.30 -10.26
C ALA A 201 -16.13 -13.73 -10.56
N ASP A 202 -16.23 -12.66 -11.36
CA ASP A 202 -17.53 -12.05 -11.74
C ASP A 202 -18.40 -13.01 -12.57
N PHE A 203 -17.79 -13.95 -13.30
CA PHE A 203 -18.47 -14.96 -14.12
C PHE A 203 -18.70 -16.29 -13.39
N GLY A 204 -18.18 -16.44 -12.17
CA GLY A 204 -18.35 -17.66 -11.39
C GLY A 204 -19.76 -17.81 -10.81
N THR A 205 -20.20 -19.05 -10.66
CA THR A 205 -21.47 -19.41 -10.04
C THR A 205 -21.35 -19.34 -8.51
N PRO A 206 -22.27 -18.66 -7.79
CA PRO A 206 -22.28 -18.67 -6.34
C PRO A 206 -22.37 -20.09 -5.78
N ASP A 207 -21.61 -20.37 -4.69
CA ASP A 207 -21.61 -21.64 -3.96
C ASP A 207 -21.26 -22.90 -4.79
N ALA A 208 -20.83 -22.78 -6.06
CA ALA A 208 -20.42 -23.91 -6.89
C ALA A 208 -19.22 -24.66 -6.30
N ILE A 209 -18.28 -23.91 -5.74
CA ILE A 209 -17.06 -24.45 -5.11
C ILE A 209 -16.92 -23.83 -3.72
N ARG A 210 -16.53 -24.67 -2.75
CA ARG A 210 -16.25 -24.23 -1.39
C ARG A 210 -14.75 -24.34 -1.11
N LEU A 211 -14.13 -23.20 -0.79
CA LEU A 211 -12.76 -23.12 -0.30
C LEU A 211 -12.74 -22.82 1.21
N PRO A 212 -11.68 -23.20 1.92
CA PRO A 212 -11.56 -22.88 3.35
C PRO A 212 -11.45 -21.36 3.58
N ARG A 213 -11.78 -20.93 4.78
CA ARG A 213 -11.54 -19.57 5.31
C ARG A 213 -10.51 -19.68 6.44
N PRO A 214 -9.22 -19.68 6.13
CA PRO A 214 -8.19 -19.90 7.15
C PRO A 214 -8.30 -18.85 8.26
N MET A 215 -8.10 -19.29 9.50
CA MET A 215 -8.12 -18.44 10.71
C MET A 215 -9.36 -17.57 10.92
N LEU A 216 -10.46 -17.78 10.17
CA LEU A 216 -11.70 -16.99 10.33
C LEU A 216 -12.23 -17.04 11.76
N GLN A 217 -12.12 -18.19 12.42
CA GLN A 217 -12.62 -18.43 13.78
C GLN A 217 -11.53 -18.28 14.86
N SER A 218 -10.26 -18.04 14.51
CA SER A 218 -9.22 -17.84 15.53
C SER A 218 -9.52 -16.57 16.35
N PRO A 219 -9.19 -16.57 17.67
CA PRO A 219 -9.54 -15.47 18.56
C PRO A 219 -8.71 -14.20 18.32
N ASP A 220 -7.53 -14.35 17.73
CA ASP A 220 -6.62 -13.29 17.35
C ASP A 220 -7.08 -12.51 16.09
N LEU A 221 -6.27 -11.55 15.67
CA LEU A 221 -6.48 -10.76 14.47
C LEU A 221 -5.50 -11.13 13.32
N ASP A 222 -4.74 -12.21 13.50
CA ASP A 222 -3.80 -12.68 12.50
C ASP A 222 -4.49 -13.36 11.32
N PHE A 223 -3.78 -13.40 10.19
CA PHE A 223 -4.25 -13.98 8.94
C PHE A 223 -3.35 -15.14 8.49
N SER A 224 -3.89 -15.96 7.61
CA SER A 224 -3.14 -16.99 6.88
C SER A 224 -3.81 -17.24 5.53
N PHE A 225 -3.03 -17.27 4.46
CA PHE A 225 -3.54 -17.49 3.11
C PHE A 225 -2.80 -18.60 2.34
N SER A 226 -1.67 -19.11 2.84
CA SER A 226 -0.91 -20.19 2.17
C SER A 226 -1.73 -21.47 1.98
N GLY A 227 -2.58 -21.82 2.96
CA GLY A 227 -3.49 -22.95 2.87
C GLY A 227 -4.56 -22.80 1.78
N LEU A 228 -4.93 -21.58 1.46
CA LEU A 228 -5.90 -21.28 0.41
C LEU A 228 -5.33 -21.61 -0.98
N LYS A 229 -4.04 -21.31 -1.22
CA LYS A 229 -3.32 -21.75 -2.45
C LYS A 229 -3.41 -23.27 -2.66
N THR A 230 -3.17 -24.04 -1.62
CA THR A 230 -3.25 -25.50 -1.68
C THR A 230 -4.67 -25.99 -1.99
N ALA A 231 -5.68 -25.34 -1.40
CA ALA A 231 -7.08 -25.63 -1.67
C ALA A 231 -7.48 -25.32 -3.12
N VAL A 232 -7.01 -24.19 -3.67
CA VAL A 232 -7.19 -23.83 -5.09
C VAL A 232 -6.53 -24.87 -5.99
N LEU A 233 -5.29 -25.26 -5.73
CA LEU A 233 -4.60 -26.29 -6.51
C LEU A 233 -5.37 -27.63 -6.50
N THR A 234 -5.93 -28.00 -5.36
CA THR A 234 -6.76 -29.21 -5.23
C THR A 234 -8.06 -29.08 -6.05
N ALA A 235 -8.72 -27.92 -6.01
CA ALA A 235 -9.90 -27.65 -6.80
C ALA A 235 -9.59 -27.71 -8.30
N VAL A 236 -8.51 -27.07 -8.76
CA VAL A 236 -8.05 -27.12 -10.17
C VAL A 236 -7.84 -28.56 -10.61
N LYS A 237 -7.14 -29.41 -9.82
CA LYS A 237 -6.91 -30.82 -10.13
C LYS A 237 -8.22 -31.59 -10.26
N ARG A 238 -9.19 -31.35 -9.38
CA ARG A 238 -10.50 -32.02 -9.39
C ARG A 238 -11.33 -31.63 -10.62
N GLU A 239 -11.25 -30.39 -11.04
CA GLU A 239 -12.04 -29.85 -12.17
C GLU A 239 -11.34 -30.05 -13.56
N GLY A 240 -10.30 -30.87 -13.64
CA GLY A 240 -9.66 -31.24 -14.91
C GLY A 240 -8.19 -30.86 -15.05
N GLY A 241 -7.57 -30.33 -14.02
CA GLY A 241 -6.12 -29.99 -14.02
C GLY A 241 -5.77 -28.95 -15.07
N SER A 242 -4.85 -29.30 -16.01
CA SER A 242 -4.46 -28.42 -17.14
C SER A 242 -5.61 -28.15 -18.12
N ASN A 243 -6.66 -28.97 -18.13
CA ASN A 243 -7.82 -28.87 -19.02
C ASN A 243 -9.05 -28.27 -18.31
N VAL A 244 -8.85 -27.56 -17.22
CA VAL A 244 -9.93 -26.85 -16.52
C VAL A 244 -10.70 -25.97 -17.51
N CYS A 245 -12.03 -26.16 -17.61
CA CYS A 245 -12.88 -25.34 -18.46
C CYS A 245 -13.04 -23.92 -17.92
N GLU A 246 -13.46 -22.99 -18.77
CA GLU A 246 -13.59 -21.56 -18.43
C GLU A 246 -14.54 -21.33 -17.26
N GLN A 247 -15.69 -22.03 -17.24
CA GLN A 247 -16.67 -21.92 -16.14
C GLN A 247 -16.07 -22.39 -14.80
N ALA A 248 -15.37 -23.52 -14.78
CA ALA A 248 -14.76 -24.02 -13.56
C ALA A 248 -13.63 -23.09 -13.06
N ARG A 249 -12.87 -22.43 -13.97
CA ARG A 249 -11.93 -21.37 -13.59
C ARG A 249 -12.62 -20.22 -12.92
N ALA A 250 -13.74 -19.75 -13.48
CA ALA A 250 -14.52 -18.67 -12.92
C ALA A 250 -15.12 -19.04 -11.55
N ASP A 251 -15.61 -20.26 -11.38
CA ASP A 251 -16.16 -20.76 -10.13
C ASP A 251 -15.10 -20.87 -9.04
N ILE A 252 -13.88 -21.35 -9.37
CA ILE A 252 -12.75 -21.39 -8.44
C ILE A 252 -12.30 -19.97 -8.08
N ALA A 253 -12.18 -19.07 -9.07
CA ALA A 253 -11.80 -17.67 -8.83
C ALA A 253 -12.81 -16.97 -7.90
N ARG A 254 -14.11 -17.20 -8.11
CA ARG A 254 -15.17 -16.66 -7.25
C ARG A 254 -15.05 -17.18 -5.82
N ALA A 255 -14.95 -18.49 -5.65
CA ALA A 255 -14.82 -19.11 -4.34
C ALA A 255 -13.57 -18.60 -3.57
N PHE A 256 -12.47 -18.35 -4.30
CA PHE A 256 -11.24 -17.77 -3.75
C PHE A 256 -11.45 -16.33 -3.30
N VAL A 257 -12.02 -15.46 -4.14
CA VAL A 257 -12.29 -14.05 -3.78
C VAL A 257 -13.23 -13.99 -2.58
N GLU A 258 -14.31 -14.77 -2.57
CA GLU A 258 -15.24 -14.85 -1.44
C GLU A 258 -14.52 -15.26 -0.14
N ALA A 259 -13.62 -16.25 -0.20
CA ALA A 259 -12.88 -16.70 0.98
C ALA A 259 -11.96 -15.61 1.55
N ILE A 260 -11.21 -14.89 0.70
CA ILE A 260 -10.35 -13.78 1.13
C ILE A 260 -11.21 -12.63 1.70
N VAL A 261 -12.25 -12.23 1.00
CA VAL A 261 -13.14 -11.14 1.41
C VAL A 261 -13.80 -11.44 2.75
N ASP A 262 -14.27 -12.68 2.96
CA ASP A 262 -14.87 -13.11 4.23
C ASP A 262 -13.88 -12.97 5.39
N VAL A 263 -12.63 -13.45 5.22
CA VAL A 263 -11.61 -13.41 6.27
C VAL A 263 -11.19 -11.96 6.57
N LEU A 264 -10.86 -11.17 5.53
CA LEU A 264 -10.45 -9.77 5.70
C LEU A 264 -11.55 -8.94 6.37
N THR A 265 -12.81 -9.10 5.92
CA THR A 265 -13.95 -8.37 6.49
C THR A 265 -14.18 -8.75 7.95
N ALA A 266 -14.22 -10.06 8.28
CA ALA A 266 -14.50 -10.50 9.63
C ALA A 266 -13.43 -10.02 10.62
N LYS A 267 -12.15 -10.09 10.26
CA LYS A 267 -11.03 -9.64 11.10
C LYS A 267 -11.01 -8.12 11.26
N ALA A 268 -11.27 -7.36 10.18
CA ALA A 268 -11.36 -5.90 10.26
C ALA A 268 -12.49 -5.42 11.18
N LEU A 269 -13.68 -6.03 11.08
CA LEU A 269 -14.81 -5.71 11.97
C LEU A 269 -14.55 -6.14 13.43
N ARG A 270 -13.83 -7.24 13.63
CA ARG A 270 -13.38 -7.64 14.96
C ARG A 270 -12.40 -6.65 15.56
N ALA A 271 -11.44 -6.15 14.76
CA ALA A 271 -10.49 -5.13 15.19
C ALA A 271 -11.21 -3.83 15.61
N LEU A 272 -12.19 -3.36 14.83
CA LEU A 272 -13.04 -2.22 15.21
C LEU A 272 -13.75 -2.44 16.55
N LYS A 273 -14.29 -3.66 16.77
CA LYS A 273 -14.94 -4.00 18.03
C LYS A 273 -13.96 -4.04 19.20
N GLN A 274 -12.76 -4.59 19.02
CA GLN A 274 -11.75 -4.71 20.09
C GLN A 274 -11.17 -3.34 20.47
N THR A 275 -10.96 -2.47 19.51
CA THR A 275 -10.41 -1.11 19.74
C THR A 275 -11.47 -0.11 20.19
N GLY A 276 -12.76 -0.41 19.98
CA GLY A 276 -13.87 0.54 20.21
C GLY A 276 -13.92 1.67 19.15
N MET A 277 -13.14 1.58 18.08
CA MET A 277 -13.10 2.59 17.02
C MET A 277 -14.27 2.41 16.03
N ALA A 278 -14.79 3.51 15.49
CA ALA A 278 -15.89 3.51 14.53
C ALA A 278 -15.44 3.65 13.07
N THR A 279 -14.17 3.97 12.83
CA THR A 279 -13.62 4.25 11.49
C THR A 279 -12.65 3.15 11.08
N LEU A 280 -12.89 2.57 9.90
CA LEU A 280 -11.98 1.66 9.21
C LEU A 280 -11.36 2.38 8.00
N VAL A 281 -10.07 2.28 7.86
CA VAL A 281 -9.32 2.73 6.69
C VAL A 281 -8.77 1.50 5.98
N VAL A 282 -8.96 1.38 4.67
CA VAL A 282 -8.42 0.26 3.87
C VAL A 282 -7.39 0.82 2.89
N ALA A 283 -6.17 0.31 2.94
CA ALA A 283 -5.05 0.80 2.14
C ALA A 283 -4.30 -0.36 1.45
N GLY A 284 -3.55 -0.04 0.41
CA GLY A 284 -2.83 -1.01 -0.42
C GLY A 284 -3.64 -1.55 -1.60
N GLY A 285 -2.94 -2.17 -2.56
CA GLY A 285 -3.51 -2.55 -3.87
C GLY A 285 -4.72 -3.49 -3.82
N VAL A 286 -4.77 -4.43 -2.85
CA VAL A 286 -5.94 -5.31 -2.65
C VAL A 286 -7.18 -4.50 -2.20
N GLY A 287 -6.98 -3.33 -1.58
CA GLY A 287 -8.04 -2.38 -1.25
C GLY A 287 -8.79 -1.83 -2.47
N ALA A 288 -8.28 -2.01 -3.69
CA ALA A 288 -9.00 -1.70 -4.92
C ALA A 288 -10.02 -2.78 -5.34
N ASN A 289 -9.98 -3.98 -4.72
CA ASN A 289 -10.90 -5.06 -5.04
C ASN A 289 -12.35 -4.66 -4.76
N ARG A 290 -13.21 -4.73 -5.80
CA ARG A 290 -14.61 -4.30 -5.74
C ARG A 290 -15.43 -5.07 -4.71
N GLN A 291 -15.30 -6.41 -4.67
CA GLN A 291 -16.03 -7.27 -3.76
C GLN A 291 -15.68 -6.98 -2.29
N LEU A 292 -14.40 -6.72 -2.00
CA LEU A 292 -13.95 -6.32 -0.66
C LEU A 292 -14.55 -4.97 -0.25
N ARG A 293 -14.52 -3.97 -1.13
CA ARG A 293 -15.10 -2.64 -0.87
C ARG A 293 -16.59 -2.73 -0.56
N GLU A 294 -17.35 -3.38 -1.43
CA GLU A 294 -18.79 -3.55 -1.28
C GLU A 294 -19.14 -4.27 0.02
N ARG A 295 -18.42 -5.36 0.34
CA ARG A 295 -18.65 -6.14 1.56
C ARG A 295 -18.34 -5.32 2.81
N LEU A 296 -17.20 -4.66 2.89
CA LEU A 296 -16.82 -3.84 4.03
C LEU A 296 -17.79 -2.67 4.23
N GLN A 297 -18.17 -1.97 3.17
CA GLN A 297 -19.13 -0.86 3.26
C GLN A 297 -20.49 -1.33 3.78
N LYS A 298 -20.99 -2.45 3.24
CA LYS A 298 -22.27 -3.04 3.66
C LYS A 298 -22.25 -3.41 5.15
N GLU A 299 -21.23 -4.17 5.56
CA GLU A 299 -21.14 -4.69 6.94
C GLU A 299 -20.87 -3.59 7.96
N ALA A 300 -20.06 -2.59 7.61
CA ALA A 300 -19.78 -1.44 8.47
C ALA A 300 -21.03 -0.57 8.66
N ARG A 301 -21.76 -0.29 7.56
CA ARG A 301 -23.00 0.51 7.60
C ARG A 301 -24.04 -0.07 8.56
N VAL A 302 -24.21 -1.39 8.56
CA VAL A 302 -25.14 -2.08 9.48
C VAL A 302 -24.76 -1.87 10.95
N ARG A 303 -23.46 -1.60 11.23
CA ARG A 303 -22.92 -1.41 12.58
C ARG A 303 -22.73 0.06 12.96
N GLY A 304 -23.16 1.00 12.11
CA GLY A 304 -22.94 2.43 12.35
C GLY A 304 -21.46 2.85 12.23
N GLN A 305 -20.65 2.07 11.52
CA GLN A 305 -19.23 2.29 11.28
C GLN A 305 -18.99 2.89 9.89
N THR A 306 -17.88 3.61 9.72
CA THR A 306 -17.50 4.22 8.45
C THR A 306 -16.25 3.57 7.88
N VAL A 307 -16.22 3.36 6.56
CA VAL A 307 -15.05 2.80 5.86
C VAL A 307 -14.54 3.81 4.84
N PHE A 308 -13.25 4.09 4.89
CA PHE A 308 -12.54 4.94 3.93
C PHE A 308 -11.60 4.12 3.08
N PHE A 309 -11.51 4.51 1.81
CA PHE A 309 -10.57 3.96 0.83
C PHE A 309 -9.85 5.12 0.16
N PRO A 310 -8.59 4.96 -0.24
CA PRO A 310 -7.95 5.95 -1.10
C PRO A 310 -8.67 6.01 -2.46
N PRO A 311 -8.53 7.11 -3.20
CA PRO A 311 -8.88 7.15 -4.62
C PRO A 311 -8.23 5.97 -5.36
N LEU A 312 -8.91 5.40 -6.36
CA LEU A 312 -8.39 4.21 -7.07
C LEU A 312 -7.01 4.44 -7.68
N SER A 313 -6.74 5.66 -8.15
CA SER A 313 -5.43 6.08 -8.67
C SER A 313 -4.30 6.11 -7.63
N LEU A 314 -4.64 6.10 -6.33
CA LEU A 314 -3.70 6.13 -5.21
C LEU A 314 -3.71 4.84 -4.37
N CYS A 315 -4.37 3.77 -4.85
CA CYS A 315 -4.39 2.49 -4.14
C CYS A 315 -3.09 1.70 -4.29
N THR A 316 -2.42 1.81 -5.44
CA THR A 316 -1.12 1.18 -5.71
C THR A 316 0.02 2.09 -5.25
N ASP A 317 1.26 1.62 -5.41
CA ASP A 317 2.46 2.39 -5.09
C ASP A 317 2.48 3.70 -5.87
N ASN A 318 2.74 4.82 -5.20
CA ASN A 318 2.72 6.14 -5.82
C ASN A 318 3.53 7.18 -5.02
N GLY A 319 3.94 8.28 -5.69
CA GLY A 319 4.71 9.35 -5.05
C GLY A 319 3.91 10.17 -4.04
N ALA A 320 2.58 10.27 -4.19
CA ALA A 320 1.76 11.12 -3.32
C ALA A 320 1.70 10.58 -1.88
N MET A 321 1.61 9.25 -1.70
CA MET A 321 1.65 8.62 -0.40
C MET A 321 2.98 8.86 0.32
N ILE A 322 4.07 8.89 -0.41
CA ILE A 322 5.41 9.15 0.12
C ILE A 322 5.60 10.63 0.47
N ALA A 323 5.11 11.54 -0.39
CA ALA A 323 5.10 12.96 -0.08
C ALA A 323 4.31 13.26 1.20
N LEU A 324 3.14 12.63 1.38
CA LEU A 324 2.31 12.80 2.58
C LEU A 324 2.99 12.26 3.84
N ALA A 325 3.56 11.06 3.78
CA ALA A 325 4.29 10.49 4.91
C ALA A 325 5.54 11.31 5.25
N GLY A 326 6.24 11.84 4.24
CA GLY A 326 7.33 12.80 4.41
C GLY A 326 6.89 14.08 5.10
N LEU A 327 5.77 14.67 4.67
CA LEU A 327 5.19 15.85 5.32
C LEU A 327 4.81 15.56 6.79
N ALA A 328 4.21 14.40 7.06
CA ALA A 328 3.88 13.96 8.40
C ALA A 328 5.13 13.83 9.29
N LYS A 329 6.20 13.26 8.74
CA LYS A 329 7.49 13.14 9.44
C LYS A 329 8.14 14.50 9.67
N LEU A 330 8.13 15.38 8.68
CA LEU A 330 8.69 16.74 8.77
C LEU A 330 8.03 17.56 9.90
N ARG A 331 6.73 17.37 10.11
CA ARG A 331 5.99 18.02 11.19
C ARG A 331 6.35 17.50 12.60
N ARG A 332 6.97 16.32 12.71
CA ARG A 332 7.34 15.69 13.99
C ARG A 332 8.82 15.86 14.36
N VAL A 333 9.66 16.10 13.37
CA VAL A 333 11.12 16.18 13.56
C VAL A 333 11.54 17.63 13.70
N ASP A 334 12.46 17.89 14.66
CA ASP A 334 13.11 19.20 14.76
C ASP A 334 13.91 19.47 13.47
N PRO A 335 13.70 20.61 12.79
CA PRO A 335 14.47 20.97 11.61
C PRO A 335 15.99 20.94 11.82
N ALA A 336 16.46 21.28 13.03
CA ALA A 336 17.86 21.23 13.38
C ALA A 336 18.41 19.79 13.45
N ALA A 337 17.55 18.80 13.65
CA ALA A 337 17.90 17.38 13.66
C ALA A 337 17.90 16.77 12.25
N LEU A 338 17.36 17.46 11.24
CA LEU A 338 17.44 17.06 9.84
C LEU A 338 18.86 17.36 9.33
N VAL A 339 19.81 16.55 9.80
CA VAL A 339 21.21 16.65 9.40
C VAL A 339 21.30 16.44 7.89
N ARG A 340 21.97 17.34 7.18
CA ARG A 340 22.37 17.18 5.78
C ARG A 340 23.44 16.09 5.69
N SER A 341 23.04 14.85 5.88
CA SER A 341 23.95 13.72 5.73
C SER A 341 24.13 13.40 4.25
N MET A 342 25.39 13.30 3.85
CA MET A 342 25.74 12.77 2.52
C MET A 342 25.70 11.24 2.48
N SER A 343 25.52 10.59 3.61
CA SER A 343 25.37 9.15 3.70
C SER A 343 23.91 8.79 3.97
N PHE A 344 23.40 7.84 3.22
CA PHE A 344 22.07 7.26 3.40
C PHE A 344 22.16 5.74 3.24
N SER A 345 21.15 5.04 3.73
CA SER A 345 21.02 3.60 3.54
C SER A 345 19.57 3.23 3.29
N VAL A 346 19.35 2.25 2.43
CA VAL A 346 18.03 1.66 2.25
C VAL A 346 17.85 0.45 3.16
N ARG A 347 16.60 0.16 3.54
CA ARG A 347 16.23 -0.94 4.43
C ARG A 347 15.24 -1.86 3.74
N PRO A 348 15.71 -2.80 2.90
CA PRO A 348 14.85 -3.72 2.13
C PRO A 348 13.89 -4.53 3.01
N ARG A 349 14.30 -4.79 4.24
CA ARG A 349 13.49 -5.37 5.32
C ARG A 349 13.43 -4.37 6.46
N TRP A 350 12.29 -3.73 6.61
CA TRP A 350 12.07 -2.72 7.64
C TRP A 350 10.69 -2.93 8.24
N SER A 351 10.60 -3.12 9.54
CA SER A 351 9.32 -3.25 10.25
C SER A 351 8.69 -1.86 10.45
N LEU A 352 7.38 -1.76 10.29
CA LEU A 352 6.66 -0.50 10.54
C LEU A 352 6.77 -0.09 12.03
N ALA A 353 6.85 -1.04 12.95
CA ALA A 353 7.06 -0.77 14.37
C ALA A 353 8.39 -0.06 14.65
N GLU A 354 9.43 -0.33 13.85
CA GLU A 354 10.73 0.36 13.97
C GLU A 354 10.71 1.77 13.35
N ALA A 355 9.76 2.05 12.46
CA ALA A 355 9.63 3.36 11.82
C ALA A 355 8.99 4.41 12.73
N THR A 356 8.30 3.97 13.79
CA THR A 356 7.59 4.82 14.76
C THR A 356 8.41 5.14 16.01
N ALA A 357 9.55 4.48 16.17
CA ALA A 357 10.54 4.73 17.23
C ALA A 357 11.51 5.85 16.79
#